data_4fcd9d3ce4e086282aa7200e0e17ccd2
#
_entry.id   4fcd9d3ce4e086282aa7200e0e17ccd2
#
_cell.length_a   1.000
_cell.length_b   1.000
_cell.length_c   1.000
_cell.angle_alpha   90.00
_cell.angle_beta   90.00
_cell.angle_gamma   90.00
#
_symmetry.space_group_name_H-M   'P 1'
#
loop_
_entity.id
_entity.type
_entity.pdbx_description
1 polymer ?
#
loop_
_entity_poly.entity_id
_entity_poly.type
_entity_poly.pdbx_seq_one_letter_code
_entity_poly.pdbx_strand_id
1 'polypeptide(L)'
;MKIIKKYLKLFIGISVILMMIVVFFFYSKSSNLENDTLRHWKSSSLDQRITAIKILTATDNNTDKILNCVDKISSMPDSYSMSVKDAVKLCFVAINIKNSI
;
A
#
# COMPACT_ATOMS: atom_id res chain seq x y z
N MET A 1 15.81 -44.60 -15.45
CA MET A 1 14.42 -44.28 -15.15
C MET A 1 14.10 -44.20 -13.65
N LYS A 2 14.74 -44.99 -12.83
CA LYS A 2 14.56 -44.89 -11.37
C LYS A 2 15.08 -43.58 -10.78
N ILE A 3 16.06 -42.98 -11.40
CA ILE A 3 16.64 -41.69 -10.97
C ILE A 3 15.65 -40.53 -11.18
N ILE A 4 14.89 -40.58 -12.29
CA ILE A 4 13.93 -39.51 -12.63
C ILE A 4 12.76 -39.49 -11.63
N LYS A 5 12.28 -40.64 -11.17
CA LYS A 5 11.20 -40.73 -10.19
C LYS A 5 11.63 -40.21 -8.82
N LYS A 6 12.88 -40.37 -8.45
CA LYS A 6 13.44 -39.90 -7.19
C LYS A 6 13.58 -38.34 -7.21
N TYR A 7 14.03 -37.82 -8.34
CA TYR A 7 14.18 -36.37 -8.53
C TYR A 7 12.84 -35.65 -8.78
N LEU A 8 11.84 -36.38 -9.29
CA LEU A 8 10.53 -35.82 -9.58
C LEU A 8 9.87 -35.31 -8.30
N LYS A 9 9.94 -36.05 -7.20
CA LYS A 9 9.42 -35.60 -5.89
C LYS A 9 10.15 -34.38 -5.37
N LEU A 10 11.47 -34.33 -5.58
CA LEU A 10 12.27 -33.14 -5.23
C LEU A 10 11.90 -31.95 -6.07
N PHE A 11 11.69 -32.12 -7.37
CA PHE A 11 11.27 -31.02 -8.27
C PHE A 11 9.92 -30.46 -7.91
N ILE A 12 8.96 -31.30 -7.55
CA ILE A 12 7.63 -30.87 -7.15
C ILE A 12 7.71 -30.04 -5.84
N GLY A 13 8.49 -30.51 -4.87
CA GLY A 13 8.70 -29.79 -3.61
C GLY A 13 9.34 -28.42 -3.81
N ILE A 14 10.38 -28.34 -4.63
CA ILE A 14 11.07 -27.09 -4.94
C ILE A 14 10.15 -26.13 -5.68
N SER A 15 9.37 -26.65 -6.64
CA SER A 15 8.42 -25.83 -7.42
C SER A 15 7.35 -25.21 -6.53
N VAL A 16 6.81 -25.96 -5.57
CA VAL A 16 5.81 -25.46 -4.63
C VAL A 16 6.41 -24.37 -3.74
N ILE A 17 7.63 -24.58 -3.24
CA ILE A 17 8.31 -23.58 -2.40
C ILE A 17 8.57 -22.30 -3.20
N LEU A 18 9.03 -22.42 -4.44
CA LEU A 18 9.27 -21.27 -5.31
C LEU A 18 7.98 -20.49 -5.58
N MET A 19 6.88 -21.18 -5.83
CA MET A 19 5.58 -20.52 -6.02
C MET A 19 5.13 -19.78 -4.76
N MET A 20 5.33 -20.35 -3.59
CA MET A 20 4.99 -19.70 -2.32
C MET A 20 5.82 -18.43 -2.11
N ILE A 21 7.10 -18.48 -2.43
CA ILE A 21 7.99 -17.30 -2.30
C ILE A 21 7.52 -16.19 -3.25
N VAL A 22 7.20 -16.52 -4.50
CA VAL A 22 6.73 -15.53 -5.49
C VAL A 22 5.43 -14.88 -5.03
N VAL A 23 4.47 -15.66 -4.57
CA VAL A 23 3.20 -15.17 -4.06
C VAL A 23 3.42 -14.26 -2.85
N PHE A 24 4.30 -14.66 -1.93
CA PHE A 24 4.62 -13.86 -0.75
C PHE A 24 5.24 -12.52 -1.14
N PHE A 25 6.14 -12.50 -2.12
CA PHE A 25 6.74 -11.25 -2.62
C PHE A 25 5.71 -10.33 -3.27
N PHE A 26 4.77 -10.88 -4.03
CA PHE A 26 3.70 -10.08 -4.65
C PHE A 26 2.79 -9.47 -3.61
N TYR A 27 2.42 -10.23 -2.58
CA TYR A 27 1.56 -9.72 -1.51
C TYR A 27 2.25 -8.66 -0.66
N SER A 28 3.54 -8.77 -0.41
CA SER A 28 4.25 -7.80 0.41
C SER A 28 4.46 -6.46 -0.30
N LYS A 29 4.43 -6.41 -1.63
CA LYS A 29 4.58 -5.17 -2.38
C LYS A 29 3.30 -4.32 -2.42
N SER A 30 2.14 -4.92 -2.22
CA SER A 30 0.86 -4.23 -2.39
C SER A 30 0.29 -3.62 -1.10
N SER A 31 0.89 -3.85 0.07
CA SER A 31 0.27 -3.54 1.34
C SER A 31 0.97 -2.47 2.18
N ASN A 32 2.03 -1.82 1.69
CA ASN A 32 2.89 -0.98 2.52
C ASN A 32 2.81 0.53 2.24
N LEU A 33 1.88 0.98 1.39
CA LEU A 33 1.78 2.42 1.11
C LEU A 33 1.39 3.23 2.34
N GLU A 34 0.54 2.68 3.20
CA GLU A 34 0.11 3.35 4.43
C GLU A 34 1.26 3.55 5.44
N ASN A 35 2.31 2.75 5.33
CA ASN A 35 3.51 2.87 6.18
C ASN A 35 4.65 3.59 5.48
N ASP A 36 4.43 4.06 4.25
CA ASP A 36 5.45 4.69 3.42
C ASP A 36 5.43 6.21 3.56
N THR A 37 6.38 6.87 2.91
CA THR A 37 6.44 8.33 2.87
C THR A 37 5.68 8.89 1.67
N LEU A 38 5.42 10.19 1.67
CA LEU A 38 4.73 10.86 0.55
C LEU A 38 5.54 10.81 -0.74
N ARG A 39 6.84 10.57 -0.65
CA ARG A 39 7.68 10.38 -1.82
C ARG A 39 7.18 9.19 -2.66
N HIS A 40 6.87 8.08 -2.01
CA HIS A 40 6.33 6.90 -2.68
C HIS A 40 4.86 7.05 -3.06
N TRP A 41 4.13 7.89 -2.32
CA TRP A 41 2.74 8.21 -2.63
C TRP A 41 2.58 8.72 -4.06
N LYS A 42 3.43 9.65 -4.47
CA LYS A 42 3.38 10.24 -5.80
C LYS A 42 3.60 9.22 -6.92
N SER A 43 4.43 8.23 -6.68
CA SER A 43 4.75 7.19 -7.67
C SER A 43 3.77 6.02 -7.65
N SER A 44 2.83 6.00 -6.71
CA SER A 44 1.86 4.92 -6.55
C SER A 44 0.66 5.10 -7.46
N SER A 45 -0.02 4.00 -7.79
CA SER A 45 -1.25 4.06 -8.58
C SER A 45 -2.41 4.63 -7.75
N LEU A 46 -3.45 5.08 -8.44
CA LEU A 46 -4.64 5.61 -7.80
C LEU A 46 -5.30 4.58 -6.88
N ASP A 47 -5.36 3.32 -7.32
CA ASP A 47 -5.95 2.25 -6.52
C ASP A 47 -5.19 2.02 -5.23
N GLN A 48 -3.86 2.08 -5.26
CA GLN A 48 -3.03 1.94 -4.06
C GLN A 48 -3.24 3.09 -3.09
N ARG A 49 -3.37 4.32 -3.60
CA ARG A 49 -3.64 5.50 -2.77
C ARG A 49 -4.99 5.39 -2.07
N ILE A 50 -6.03 5.02 -2.82
CA ILE A 50 -7.38 4.85 -2.27
C ILE A 50 -7.39 3.76 -1.21
N THR A 51 -6.74 2.62 -1.47
CA THR A 51 -6.65 1.51 -0.53
C THR A 51 -5.95 1.94 0.76
N ALA A 52 -4.86 2.69 0.66
CA ALA A 52 -4.14 3.19 1.83
C ALA A 52 -5.04 4.11 2.68
N ILE A 53 -5.80 5.00 2.05
CA ILE A 53 -6.71 5.89 2.76
C ILE A 53 -7.80 5.09 3.49
N LYS A 54 -8.38 4.10 2.84
CA LYS A 54 -9.41 3.25 3.44
C LYS A 54 -8.89 2.48 4.65
N ILE A 55 -7.67 1.96 4.57
CA ILE A 55 -7.02 1.24 5.66
C ILE A 55 -6.77 2.18 6.84
N LEU A 56 -6.22 3.36 6.58
CA LEU A 56 -5.84 4.30 7.64
C LEU A 56 -7.04 4.96 8.31
N THR A 57 -8.10 5.24 7.56
CA THR A 57 -9.30 5.89 8.10
C THR A 57 -10.36 4.89 8.53
N ALA A 58 -10.27 3.65 8.09
CA ALA A 58 -11.25 2.57 8.32
C ALA A 58 -12.66 2.93 7.86
N THR A 59 -12.78 3.83 6.88
CA THR A 59 -14.06 4.27 6.33
C THR A 59 -13.94 4.60 4.86
N ASP A 60 -15.03 4.46 4.11
CA ASP A 60 -15.10 4.85 2.71
C ASP A 60 -15.60 6.30 2.53
N ASN A 61 -16.02 6.93 3.61
CA ASN A 61 -16.57 8.29 3.56
C ASN A 61 -15.46 9.31 3.33
N ASN A 62 -15.70 10.24 2.41
CA ASN A 62 -14.78 11.33 2.10
C ASN A 62 -13.42 10.89 1.56
N THR A 63 -13.32 9.69 1.01
CA THR A 63 -12.07 9.18 0.46
C THR A 63 -11.51 10.11 -0.62
N ASP A 64 -12.37 10.62 -1.52
CA ASP A 64 -11.95 11.53 -2.59
C ASP A 64 -11.39 12.85 -2.03
N LYS A 65 -12.01 13.39 -1.00
CA LYS A 65 -11.56 14.63 -0.36
C LYS A 65 -10.21 14.42 0.33
N ILE A 66 -10.05 13.32 1.03
CA ILE A 66 -8.79 12.96 1.68
C ILE A 66 -7.70 12.75 0.63
N LEU A 67 -8.02 12.04 -0.45
CA LEU A 67 -7.08 11.80 -1.55
C LEU A 67 -6.57 13.12 -2.13
N ASN A 68 -7.46 14.05 -2.44
CA ASN A 68 -7.09 15.37 -2.96
C ASN A 68 -6.23 16.16 -1.97
N CYS A 69 -6.57 16.08 -0.69
CA CYS A 69 -5.81 16.75 0.37
C CYS A 69 -4.39 16.21 0.46
N VAL A 70 -4.24 14.88 0.49
CA VAL A 70 -2.92 14.24 0.57
C VAL A 70 -2.11 14.51 -0.70
N ASP A 71 -2.75 14.49 -1.87
CA ASP A 71 -2.08 14.82 -3.13
C ASP A 71 -1.53 16.25 -3.12
N LYS A 72 -2.28 17.20 -2.58
CA LYS A 72 -1.81 18.59 -2.43
C LYS A 72 -0.62 18.69 -1.49
N ILE A 73 -0.65 17.98 -0.38
CA ILE A 73 0.46 17.94 0.56
C ILE A 73 1.68 17.31 -0.11
N SER A 74 1.49 16.23 -0.87
CA SER A 74 2.59 15.54 -1.52
C SER A 74 3.26 16.37 -2.64
N SER A 75 2.56 17.39 -3.15
CA SER A 75 3.14 18.28 -4.17
C SER A 75 4.06 19.35 -3.57
N MET A 76 4.06 19.51 -2.26
CA MET A 76 4.95 20.44 -1.58
C MET A 76 6.36 19.85 -1.46
N PRO A 77 7.43 20.62 -1.76
CA PRO A 77 8.79 20.05 -1.76
C PRO A 77 9.26 19.58 -0.37
N ASP A 78 8.79 20.19 0.70
CA ASP A 78 9.21 19.84 2.06
C ASP A 78 8.47 18.63 2.65
N SER A 79 7.49 18.09 1.92
CA SER A 79 6.62 17.02 2.44
C SER A 79 7.12 15.62 2.13
N TYR A 80 8.19 15.46 1.36
CA TYR A 80 8.67 14.15 0.93
C TYR A 80 9.07 13.23 2.08
N SER A 81 9.51 13.80 3.20
CA SER A 81 9.88 13.04 4.39
C SER A 81 8.69 12.73 5.30
N MET A 82 7.54 13.35 5.05
CA MET A 82 6.34 13.09 5.84
C MET A 82 5.78 11.70 5.51
N SER A 83 5.30 10.99 6.53
CA SER A 83 4.68 9.70 6.30
C SER A 83 3.28 9.85 5.74
N VAL A 84 2.85 8.89 4.91
CA VAL A 84 1.49 8.85 4.37
C VAL A 84 0.47 8.82 5.52
N LYS A 85 0.77 8.08 6.57
CA LYS A 85 -0.08 7.97 7.76
C LYS A 85 -0.35 9.35 8.38
N ASP A 86 0.67 10.17 8.55
CA ASP A 86 0.54 11.51 9.13
C ASP A 86 -0.24 12.44 8.22
N ALA A 87 0.01 12.39 6.92
CA ALA A 87 -0.71 13.21 5.94
C ALA A 87 -2.20 12.86 5.90
N VAL A 88 -2.53 11.58 5.91
CA VAL A 88 -3.93 11.12 5.92
C VAL A 88 -4.62 11.53 7.21
N LYS A 89 -3.94 11.43 8.35
CA LYS A 89 -4.47 11.87 9.65
C LYS A 89 -4.80 13.36 9.63
N LEU A 90 -3.88 14.18 9.15
CA LEU A 90 -4.08 15.63 9.04
C LEU A 90 -5.30 15.95 8.17
N CYS A 91 -5.39 15.33 7.02
CA CYS A 91 -6.51 15.56 6.11
C CYS A 91 -7.83 15.08 6.68
N PHE A 92 -7.83 13.93 7.35
CA PHE A 92 -9.03 13.38 7.98
C PHE A 92 -9.56 14.30 9.08
N VAL A 93 -8.67 14.79 9.95
CA VAL A 93 -9.05 15.72 11.03
C VAL A 93 -9.55 17.04 10.46
N ALA A 94 -8.87 17.57 9.45
CA ALA A 94 -9.26 18.85 8.82
C ALA A 94 -10.65 18.77 8.19
N ILE A 95 -10.96 17.67 7.51
CA ILE A 95 -12.27 17.47 6.88
C ILE A 95 -13.35 17.31 7.95
N ASN A 96 -13.09 16.58 9.02
CA ASN A 96 -14.05 16.39 10.11
C ASN A 96 -14.34 17.72 10.84
N ILE A 97 -13.33 18.53 11.08
CA ILE A 97 -13.51 19.85 11.69
C ILE A 97 -14.38 20.73 10.80
N LYS A 98 -14.13 20.72 9.49
CA LYS A 98 -14.91 21.49 8.52
C LYS A 98 -16.37 21.04 8.48
N ASN A 99 -16.63 19.75 8.62
CA ASN A 99 -17.99 19.20 8.61
C ASN A 99 -18.74 19.43 9.94
N SER A 100 -18.03 19.64 11.05
CA SER A 100 -18.65 19.87 12.36
C SER A 100 -18.94 21.34 12.65
N ILE A 101 -18.50 22.23 11.77
CA ILE A 101 -18.80 23.67 11.82
C ILE A 101 -19.91 23.98 10.84
#